data_f358208eb8afba7182e3ea1215ba6233
#
_entry.id   f358208eb8afba7182e3ea1215ba6233
#
_cell.length_a   1.000
_cell.length_b   1.000
_cell.length_c   1.000
_cell.angle_alpha   90.00
_cell.angle_beta   90.00
_cell.angle_gamma   90.00
#
_symmetry.space_group_name_H-M   'P 1'
#
loop_
_entity.id
_entity.type
_entity.pdbx_description
1 polymer ?
#
loop_
_entity_poly.entity_id
_entity_poly.type
_entity_poly.pdbx_seq_one_letter_code
_entity_poly.pdbx_strand_id
1 'polypeptide(L)'
;MGIGGVLRRRGHRVVFAAEASWKGRLAPLGFEEDLVDLAPPPEQPQDAGQFWKDFVRDTAPEFRKPTIEQLGTWIKPVWEELVSGARYCEPQMKDIIDRVRPDVIVEDNVVCFPALTTAGVPFVRIVSCNPLEMKGERVPPPFSGYPAGDRSEWDEFRAEYERTHRSLWNDFSAWVTEQGAPPLPDLEFIHEGDLNLYVYPESADYTDARPLGPAWHRLDSSVRETQEKFTLPPGLAEGGALIYFSLGSLGSADVDLMRRVIASLARTPHRYIVSKGPLHEEIELPPNMWGEEFLPQTRILPLVDLVITHGGNNTTTEALHFGKPMILLPLFWDQHDNAQRMAELGYGVRLDPYRFTDAQLHGAIGRLLDDTTLRRTLTEVGETIRARNGLHTAADLIEQAATG
;
A
#
# COMPACT_ATOMS: atom_id res chain seq x y z
N MET A 1 11.72 0.61 3.81
CA MET A 1 12.46 0.67 5.10
C MET A 1 12.87 -0.71 5.61
N GLY A 2 12.02 -1.74 5.63
CA GLY A 2 12.37 -3.07 6.14
C GLY A 2 13.60 -3.69 5.46
N ILE A 3 13.59 -3.76 4.14
CA ILE A 3 14.71 -4.28 3.33
C ILE A 3 15.99 -3.46 3.56
N GLY A 4 15.89 -2.12 3.50
CA GLY A 4 17.02 -1.22 3.79
C GLY A 4 17.62 -1.45 5.18
N GLY A 5 16.80 -1.76 6.18
CA GLY A 5 17.26 -2.10 7.52
C GLY A 5 18.10 -3.38 7.56
N VAL A 6 17.73 -4.40 6.76
CA VAL A 6 18.56 -5.63 6.62
C VAL A 6 19.88 -5.31 5.94
N LEU A 7 19.86 -4.62 4.81
CA LEU A 7 21.07 -4.22 4.08
C LEU A 7 22.02 -3.40 4.97
N ARG A 8 21.50 -2.41 5.70
CA ARG A 8 22.30 -1.62 6.63
C ARG A 8 22.96 -2.49 7.73
N ARG A 9 22.23 -3.45 8.32
CA ARG A 9 22.80 -4.37 9.32
C ARG A 9 23.91 -5.26 8.75
N ARG A 10 23.90 -5.50 7.43
CA ARG A 10 24.93 -6.24 6.72
C ARG A 10 26.14 -5.35 6.35
N GLY A 11 26.11 -4.06 6.67
CA GLY A 11 27.21 -3.12 6.46
C GLY A 11 27.10 -2.26 5.21
N HIS A 12 25.99 -2.33 4.47
CA HIS A 12 25.76 -1.47 3.31
C HIS A 12 25.41 -0.04 3.72
N ARG A 13 25.89 0.92 2.92
CA ARG A 13 25.43 2.30 2.95
C ARG A 13 24.07 2.36 2.26
N VAL A 14 23.04 2.80 2.97
CA VAL A 14 21.67 2.92 2.43
C VAL A 14 21.27 4.38 2.44
N VAL A 15 21.04 4.93 1.25
CA VAL A 15 20.60 6.31 1.02
C VAL A 15 19.17 6.29 0.50
N PHE A 16 18.27 7.04 1.13
CA PHE A 16 16.92 7.22 0.66
C PHE A 16 16.77 8.55 -0.06
N ALA A 17 16.55 8.51 -1.38
CA ALA A 17 15.95 9.62 -2.10
C ALA A 17 14.45 9.64 -1.75
N ALA A 18 14.02 10.61 -0.97
CA ALA A 18 12.67 10.67 -0.43
C ALA A 18 12.11 12.09 -0.49
N GLU A 19 10.78 12.17 -0.59
CA GLU A 19 10.07 13.45 -0.55
C GLU A 19 10.38 14.22 0.75
N ALA A 20 10.37 15.55 0.68
CA ALA A 20 10.69 16.44 1.79
C ALA A 20 9.86 16.20 3.07
N SER A 21 8.66 15.60 2.96
CA SER A 21 7.83 15.17 4.09
C SER A 21 8.49 14.10 4.99
N TRP A 22 9.53 13.41 4.48
CA TRP A 22 10.30 12.41 5.23
C TRP A 22 11.47 12.99 6.02
N LYS A 23 11.73 14.30 5.91
CA LYS A 23 12.84 14.98 6.59
C LYS A 23 12.93 14.63 8.07
N GLY A 24 14.08 14.10 8.47
CA GLY A 24 14.36 13.74 9.87
C GLY A 24 13.70 12.45 10.36
N ARG A 25 13.00 11.70 9.50
CA ARG A 25 12.33 10.45 9.88
C ARG A 25 13.18 9.19 9.61
N LEU A 26 14.10 9.24 8.66
CA LEU A 26 14.93 8.11 8.25
C LEU A 26 16.28 8.11 8.98
N ALA A 27 16.84 9.28 9.24
CA ALA A 27 18.11 9.42 9.96
C ALA A 27 18.13 8.77 11.35
N PRO A 28 17.08 8.86 12.20
CA PRO A 28 17.02 8.15 13.47
C PRO A 28 17.02 6.62 13.33
N LEU A 29 16.64 6.10 12.16
CA LEU A 29 16.69 4.68 11.82
C LEU A 29 18.06 4.26 11.29
N GLY A 30 19.01 5.21 11.15
CA GLY A 30 20.38 4.99 10.69
C GLY A 30 20.54 4.97 9.18
N PHE A 31 19.60 5.56 8.44
CA PHE A 31 19.70 5.76 6.99
C PHE A 31 20.20 7.17 6.67
N GLU A 32 20.81 7.32 5.51
CA GLU A 32 21.06 8.65 4.96
C GLU A 32 19.81 9.14 4.22
N GLU A 33 19.47 10.43 4.40
CA GLU A 33 18.35 11.09 3.74
C GLU A 33 18.90 12.02 2.64
N ASP A 34 18.41 11.86 1.43
CA ASP A 34 18.60 12.77 0.33
C ASP A 34 17.22 13.20 -0.17
N LEU A 35 16.81 14.44 0.15
CA LEU A 35 15.43 14.86 -0.04
C LEU A 35 15.22 15.42 -1.44
N VAL A 36 14.08 15.11 -2.01
CA VAL A 36 13.60 15.62 -3.29
C VAL A 36 12.28 16.36 -3.12
N ASP A 37 12.08 17.37 -3.96
CA ASP A 37 10.81 18.05 -4.10
C ASP A 37 10.08 17.47 -5.33
N LEU A 38 8.79 17.15 -5.18
CA LEU A 38 7.95 16.65 -6.26
C LEU A 38 7.19 17.75 -7.00
N ALA A 39 7.23 18.97 -6.47
CA ALA A 39 6.60 20.15 -7.06
C ALA A 39 7.37 21.42 -6.64
N PRO A 40 7.19 22.55 -7.34
CA PRO A 40 7.68 23.84 -6.88
C PRO A 40 7.20 24.14 -5.45
N PRO A 41 7.99 24.87 -4.65
CA PRO A 41 7.58 25.23 -3.30
C PRO A 41 6.25 26.01 -3.35
N PRO A 42 5.30 25.71 -2.45
CA PRO A 42 4.02 26.39 -2.41
C PRO A 42 4.23 27.88 -2.08
N GLU A 43 3.37 28.77 -2.61
CA GLU A 43 3.44 30.22 -2.37
C GLU A 43 3.34 30.57 -0.87
N GLN A 44 2.66 29.73 -0.08
CA GLN A 44 2.58 29.84 1.37
C GLN A 44 3.13 28.57 2.03
N PRO A 45 3.85 28.69 3.16
CA PRO A 45 4.31 27.53 3.89
C PRO A 45 3.15 26.57 4.22
N GLN A 46 3.31 25.31 3.89
CA GLN A 46 2.35 24.24 4.21
C GLN A 46 3.04 23.14 5.02
N ASP A 47 2.26 22.43 5.84
CA ASP A 47 2.77 21.27 6.55
C ASP A 47 3.12 20.15 5.57
N ALA A 48 4.13 19.37 5.92
CA ALA A 48 4.56 18.24 5.11
C ALA A 48 3.40 17.25 4.89
N GLY A 49 3.13 16.92 3.63
CA GLY A 49 2.03 16.02 3.25
C GLY A 49 0.63 16.68 3.27
N GLN A 50 0.53 18.01 3.49
CA GLN A 50 -0.77 18.69 3.48
C GLN A 50 -1.47 18.59 2.13
N PHE A 51 -0.73 18.69 1.04
CA PHE A 51 -1.26 18.51 -0.32
C PHE A 51 -2.07 17.20 -0.46
N TRP A 52 -1.51 16.06 -0.05
CA TRP A 52 -2.20 14.76 -0.16
C TRP A 52 -3.42 14.65 0.76
N LYS A 53 -3.38 15.28 1.94
CA LYS A 53 -4.54 15.33 2.85
C LYS A 53 -5.70 16.10 2.23
N ASP A 54 -5.41 17.27 1.68
CA ASP A 54 -6.41 18.11 1.03
C ASP A 54 -6.93 17.44 -0.24
N PHE A 55 -6.05 16.87 -1.06
CA PHE A 55 -6.42 16.15 -2.27
C PHE A 55 -7.39 14.99 -1.97
N VAL A 56 -7.09 14.14 -0.96
CA VAL A 56 -7.98 13.04 -0.57
C VAL A 56 -9.31 13.55 -0.02
N ARG A 57 -9.27 14.58 0.85
CA ARG A 57 -10.50 15.16 1.40
C ARG A 57 -11.41 15.71 0.29
N ASP A 58 -10.84 16.46 -0.65
CA ASP A 58 -11.58 17.13 -1.70
C ASP A 58 -12.11 16.14 -2.76
N THR A 59 -11.42 15.00 -2.92
CA THR A 59 -11.80 13.94 -3.85
C THR A 59 -12.57 12.78 -3.20
N ALA A 60 -12.72 12.76 -1.88
CA ALA A 60 -13.46 11.70 -1.17
C ALA A 60 -14.88 11.42 -1.72
N PRO A 61 -15.65 12.40 -2.28
CA PRO A 61 -16.91 12.10 -2.96
C PRO A 61 -16.79 11.11 -4.11
N GLU A 62 -15.64 11.06 -4.79
CA GLU A 62 -15.37 10.17 -5.93
C GLU A 62 -15.31 8.68 -5.50
N PHE A 63 -14.91 8.40 -4.25
CA PHE A 63 -14.83 7.04 -3.71
C PHE A 63 -16.19 6.34 -3.58
N ARG A 64 -17.30 7.10 -3.71
CA ARG A 64 -18.69 6.58 -3.69
C ARG A 64 -19.14 6.07 -5.06
N LYS A 65 -18.37 6.35 -6.12
CA LYS A 65 -18.68 5.94 -7.48
C LYS A 65 -18.24 4.49 -7.75
N PRO A 66 -18.83 3.81 -8.74
CA PRO A 66 -18.29 2.56 -9.24
C PRO A 66 -16.83 2.70 -9.65
N THR A 67 -16.03 1.65 -9.47
CA THR A 67 -14.58 1.69 -9.75
C THR A 67 -14.25 2.06 -11.19
N ILE A 68 -15.09 1.66 -12.15
CA ILE A 68 -14.92 2.05 -13.56
C ILE A 68 -15.05 3.57 -13.76
N GLU A 69 -15.92 4.26 -13.03
CA GLU A 69 -16.05 5.72 -13.09
C GLU A 69 -14.87 6.40 -12.38
N GLN A 70 -14.33 5.77 -11.32
CA GLN A 70 -13.15 6.26 -10.61
C GLN A 70 -11.91 6.33 -11.52
N LEU A 71 -11.85 5.54 -12.61
CA LEU A 71 -10.74 5.60 -13.57
C LEU A 71 -10.51 7.01 -14.11
N GLY A 72 -11.57 7.70 -14.48
CA GLY A 72 -11.48 9.06 -15.02
C GLY A 72 -11.46 10.16 -13.96
N THR A 73 -12.14 9.95 -12.82
CA THR A 73 -12.38 11.01 -11.83
C THR A 73 -11.43 10.99 -10.64
N TRP A 74 -10.71 9.87 -10.43
CA TRP A 74 -9.74 9.70 -9.35
C TRP A 74 -8.40 9.15 -9.84
N ILE A 75 -8.40 7.98 -10.52
CA ILE A 75 -7.16 7.27 -10.88
C ILE A 75 -6.32 8.11 -11.85
N LYS A 76 -6.94 8.67 -12.90
CA LYS A 76 -6.25 9.52 -13.86
C LYS A 76 -5.66 10.78 -13.22
N PRO A 77 -6.37 11.58 -12.41
CA PRO A 77 -5.77 12.70 -11.69
C PRO A 77 -4.57 12.31 -10.81
N VAL A 78 -4.61 11.16 -10.13
CA VAL A 78 -3.46 10.66 -9.36
C VAL A 78 -2.27 10.38 -10.29
N TRP A 79 -2.50 9.74 -11.44
CA TRP A 79 -1.43 9.52 -12.43
C TRP A 79 -0.87 10.83 -12.98
N GLU A 80 -1.70 11.84 -13.23
CA GLU A 80 -1.26 13.17 -13.68
C GLU A 80 -0.32 13.82 -12.66
N GLU A 81 -0.63 13.74 -11.36
CA GLU A 81 0.23 14.24 -10.29
C GLU A 81 1.54 13.45 -10.18
N LEU A 82 1.49 12.13 -10.24
CA LEU A 82 2.68 11.28 -10.18
C LEU A 82 3.63 11.56 -11.36
N VAL A 83 3.09 11.66 -12.57
CA VAL A 83 3.84 12.00 -13.79
C VAL A 83 4.45 13.40 -13.70
N SER A 84 3.69 14.37 -13.20
CA SER A 84 4.17 15.75 -12.99
C SER A 84 5.32 15.76 -11.97
N GLY A 85 5.18 15.06 -10.86
CA GLY A 85 6.21 14.92 -9.85
C GLY A 85 7.48 14.25 -10.37
N ALA A 86 7.34 13.18 -11.16
CA ALA A 86 8.48 12.49 -11.77
C ALA A 86 9.27 13.43 -12.69
N ARG A 87 8.58 14.21 -13.51
CA ARG A 87 9.23 15.22 -14.39
C ARG A 87 9.94 16.31 -13.61
N TYR A 88 9.32 16.78 -12.53
CA TYR A 88 9.87 17.86 -11.72
C TYR A 88 11.14 17.43 -10.97
N CYS A 89 11.16 16.22 -10.41
CA CYS A 89 12.30 15.77 -9.63
C CYS A 89 13.40 15.08 -10.45
N GLU A 90 13.22 14.83 -11.74
CA GLU A 90 14.19 14.15 -12.62
C GLU A 90 15.61 14.77 -12.56
N PRO A 91 15.82 16.12 -12.64
CA PRO A 91 17.14 16.71 -12.48
C PRO A 91 17.74 16.46 -11.09
N GLN A 92 16.93 16.50 -10.04
CA GLN A 92 17.36 16.25 -8.66
C GLN A 92 17.82 14.79 -8.49
N MET A 93 17.10 13.84 -9.11
CA MET A 93 17.49 12.42 -9.10
C MET A 93 18.83 12.20 -9.79
N LYS A 94 19.10 12.85 -10.94
CA LYS A 94 20.40 12.80 -11.61
C LYS A 94 21.53 13.30 -10.71
N ASP A 95 21.32 14.45 -10.06
CA ASP A 95 22.29 15.03 -9.13
C ASP A 95 22.57 14.12 -7.92
N ILE A 96 21.54 13.45 -7.40
CA ILE A 96 21.67 12.49 -6.30
C ILE A 96 22.50 11.27 -6.75
N ILE A 97 22.18 10.70 -7.91
CA ILE A 97 22.89 9.54 -8.46
C ILE A 97 24.38 9.87 -8.67
N ASP A 98 24.68 11.02 -9.27
CA ASP A 98 26.05 11.48 -9.50
C ASP A 98 26.84 11.66 -8.21
N ARG A 99 26.21 12.14 -7.16
CA ARG A 99 26.80 12.38 -5.84
C ARG A 99 26.93 11.11 -5.03
N VAL A 100 25.90 10.29 -4.98
CA VAL A 100 25.84 9.06 -4.17
C VAL A 100 26.67 7.96 -4.79
N ARG A 101 26.66 7.82 -6.13
CA ARG A 101 27.28 6.75 -6.92
C ARG A 101 26.88 5.37 -6.39
N PRO A 102 25.59 5.02 -6.46
CA PRO A 102 25.12 3.75 -5.94
C PRO A 102 25.68 2.56 -6.75
N ASP A 103 25.87 1.42 -6.10
CA ASP A 103 26.18 0.14 -6.76
C ASP A 103 24.91 -0.53 -7.28
N VAL A 104 23.75 -0.19 -6.71
CA VAL A 104 22.42 -0.67 -7.09
C VAL A 104 21.37 0.38 -6.73
N ILE A 105 20.36 0.52 -7.57
CA ILE A 105 19.21 1.39 -7.32
C ILE A 105 17.98 0.54 -7.06
N VAL A 106 17.24 0.88 -6.01
CA VAL A 106 15.99 0.20 -5.64
C VAL A 106 14.86 1.21 -5.65
N GLU A 107 13.82 0.97 -6.44
CA GLU A 107 12.64 1.82 -6.55
C GLU A 107 11.41 1.11 -5.97
N ASP A 108 10.74 1.75 -5.01
CA ASP A 108 9.43 1.37 -4.46
C ASP A 108 8.43 2.48 -4.82
N ASN A 109 8.03 2.51 -6.09
CA ASN A 109 7.09 3.45 -6.66
C ASN A 109 6.31 2.79 -7.80
N VAL A 110 5.34 3.52 -8.36
CA VAL A 110 4.47 3.09 -9.48
C VAL A 110 4.70 3.89 -10.75
N VAL A 111 5.54 4.95 -10.70
CA VAL A 111 5.86 5.83 -11.83
C VAL A 111 7.35 5.81 -12.12
N CYS A 112 7.72 5.81 -13.39
CA CYS A 112 9.11 5.79 -13.85
C CYS A 112 9.83 7.12 -13.57
N PHE A 113 11.06 7.01 -13.10
CA PHE A 113 12.05 8.08 -13.07
C PHE A 113 13.20 7.69 -14.01
N PRO A 114 13.30 8.28 -15.22
CA PRO A 114 14.31 7.91 -16.21
C PRO A 114 15.74 7.89 -15.68
N ALA A 115 16.09 8.81 -14.76
CA ALA A 115 17.38 8.85 -14.10
C ALA A 115 17.77 7.53 -13.44
N LEU A 116 16.81 6.81 -12.85
CA LEU A 116 17.07 5.55 -12.15
C LEU A 116 17.39 4.42 -13.13
N THR A 117 16.64 4.33 -14.23
CA THR A 117 16.81 3.27 -15.23
C THR A 117 18.01 3.51 -16.17
N THR A 118 18.49 4.75 -16.28
CA THR A 118 19.61 5.15 -17.13
C THR A 118 20.94 5.34 -16.36
N ALA A 119 20.95 5.07 -15.06
CA ALA A 119 22.11 5.28 -14.18
C ALA A 119 23.32 4.36 -14.50
N GLY A 120 23.14 3.31 -15.29
CA GLY A 120 24.21 2.37 -15.65
C GLY A 120 24.59 1.40 -14.54
N VAL A 121 23.77 1.24 -13.53
CA VAL A 121 23.86 0.25 -12.45
C VAL A 121 22.59 -0.59 -12.40
N PRO A 122 22.59 -1.78 -11.78
CA PRO A 122 21.41 -2.61 -11.69
C PRO A 122 20.23 -1.86 -11.08
N PHE A 123 19.07 -1.99 -11.73
CA PHE A 123 17.81 -1.38 -11.31
C PHE A 123 16.87 -2.45 -10.74
N VAL A 124 16.45 -2.27 -9.49
CA VAL A 124 15.56 -3.17 -8.76
C VAL A 124 14.22 -2.50 -8.56
N ARG A 125 13.15 -3.06 -9.13
CA ARG A 125 11.78 -2.61 -8.89
C ARG A 125 11.17 -3.35 -7.71
N ILE A 126 10.50 -2.63 -6.81
CA ILE A 126 9.62 -3.19 -5.78
C ILE A 126 8.16 -2.84 -6.11
N VAL A 127 7.29 -3.84 -6.12
CA VAL A 127 5.84 -3.67 -6.19
C VAL A 127 5.27 -3.88 -4.80
N SER A 128 4.83 -2.81 -4.18
CA SER A 128 4.22 -2.80 -2.84
C SER A 128 2.70 -2.60 -2.86
N CYS A 129 2.10 -2.65 -4.04
CA CYS A 129 0.65 -2.68 -4.28
C CYS A 129 0.14 -4.11 -4.50
N ASN A 130 -1.19 -4.27 -4.68
CA ASN A 130 -1.76 -5.55 -5.08
C ASN A 130 -1.10 -6.05 -6.39
N PRO A 131 -0.81 -7.35 -6.52
CA PRO A 131 -0.11 -7.87 -7.69
C PRO A 131 -0.86 -7.74 -9.02
N LEU A 132 -2.13 -7.32 -9.03
CA LEU A 132 -2.84 -6.95 -10.26
C LEU A 132 -2.21 -5.72 -10.94
N GLU A 133 -1.41 -4.91 -10.22
CA GLU A 133 -0.60 -3.85 -10.83
C GLU A 133 0.28 -4.37 -11.98
N MET A 134 0.80 -5.60 -11.84
CA MET A 134 1.58 -6.25 -12.89
C MET A 134 0.74 -6.81 -14.04
N LYS A 135 -0.50 -6.41 -14.17
CA LYS A 135 -1.50 -6.77 -15.20
C LYS A 135 -1.44 -8.23 -15.70
N GLY A 136 -2.35 -8.61 -16.53
CA GLY A 136 -2.42 -9.92 -17.18
C GLY A 136 -3.78 -10.19 -17.79
N GLU A 137 -3.82 -10.95 -18.87
CA GLU A 137 -5.06 -11.25 -19.60
C GLU A 137 -6.03 -12.12 -18.79
N ARG A 138 -5.49 -13.00 -17.91
CA ARG A 138 -6.27 -13.99 -17.17
C ARG A 138 -6.53 -13.62 -15.71
N VAL A 139 -6.20 -12.39 -15.33
CA VAL A 139 -6.48 -11.82 -14.01
C VAL A 139 -7.35 -10.59 -14.12
N PRO A 140 -8.08 -10.19 -13.06
CA PRO A 140 -8.87 -8.95 -13.07
C PRO A 140 -8.04 -7.72 -13.46
N PRO A 141 -8.67 -6.72 -14.10
CA PRO A 141 -7.98 -5.45 -14.33
C PRO A 141 -7.63 -4.79 -12.99
N PRO A 142 -6.44 -4.14 -12.88
CA PRO A 142 -6.07 -3.42 -11.66
C PRO A 142 -7.06 -2.31 -11.34
N PHE A 143 -7.25 -2.03 -10.06
CA PHE A 143 -8.17 -1.02 -9.51
C PHE A 143 -9.66 -1.36 -9.63
N SER A 144 -10.01 -2.46 -10.28
CA SER A 144 -11.41 -2.81 -10.54
C SER A 144 -12.15 -3.33 -9.31
N GLY A 145 -11.46 -4.08 -8.47
CA GLY A 145 -12.09 -4.87 -7.42
C GLY A 145 -13.07 -5.89 -7.96
N TYR A 146 -12.86 -6.37 -9.21
CA TYR A 146 -13.68 -7.39 -9.84
C TYR A 146 -13.24 -8.81 -9.45
N PRO A 147 -14.17 -9.76 -9.42
CA PRO A 147 -13.85 -11.14 -9.05
C PRO A 147 -13.01 -11.84 -10.12
N ALA A 148 -12.09 -12.70 -9.69
CA ALA A 148 -11.27 -13.51 -10.58
C ALA A 148 -12.10 -14.58 -11.33
N GLY A 149 -13.20 -15.03 -10.74
CA GLY A 149 -14.10 -16.04 -11.32
C GLY A 149 -15.15 -15.53 -12.29
N ASP A 150 -15.35 -14.20 -12.40
CA ASP A 150 -16.30 -13.59 -13.32
C ASP A 150 -15.63 -12.50 -14.17
N ARG A 151 -15.58 -12.74 -15.49
CA ARG A 151 -14.90 -11.87 -16.45
C ARG A 151 -15.84 -10.95 -17.23
N SER A 152 -17.12 -10.95 -16.91
CA SER A 152 -18.16 -10.25 -17.70
C SER A 152 -17.91 -8.75 -17.88
N GLU A 153 -17.28 -8.10 -16.90
CA GLU A 153 -17.03 -6.66 -16.90
C GLU A 153 -15.55 -6.28 -17.16
N TRP A 154 -14.64 -7.28 -17.32
CA TRP A 154 -13.21 -6.99 -17.43
C TRP A 154 -12.83 -6.23 -18.69
N ASP A 155 -13.40 -6.59 -19.84
CA ASP A 155 -13.06 -5.97 -21.13
C ASP A 155 -13.58 -4.53 -21.19
N GLU A 156 -14.77 -4.26 -20.63
CA GLU A 156 -15.30 -2.90 -20.52
C GLU A 156 -14.40 -2.03 -19.63
N PHE A 157 -13.96 -2.57 -18.49
CA PHE A 157 -13.06 -1.84 -17.58
C PHE A 157 -11.71 -1.54 -18.24
N ARG A 158 -11.11 -2.52 -18.95
CA ARG A 158 -9.86 -2.33 -19.69
C ARG A 158 -10.00 -1.27 -20.79
N ALA A 159 -11.10 -1.32 -21.53
CA ALA A 159 -11.38 -0.32 -22.56
C ALA A 159 -11.53 1.09 -21.97
N GLU A 160 -12.18 1.21 -20.83
CA GLU A 160 -12.31 2.48 -20.14
C GLU A 160 -10.99 2.98 -19.57
N TYR A 161 -10.14 2.08 -19.01
CA TYR A 161 -8.78 2.42 -18.59
C TYR A 161 -7.96 2.94 -19.78
N GLU A 162 -7.98 2.26 -20.90
CA GLU A 162 -7.30 2.70 -22.11
C GLU A 162 -7.83 4.07 -22.57
N ARG A 163 -9.14 4.22 -22.67
CA ARG A 163 -9.78 5.46 -23.10
C ARG A 163 -9.37 6.66 -22.24
N THR A 164 -9.27 6.47 -20.95
CA THR A 164 -8.98 7.55 -19.97
C THR A 164 -7.49 7.86 -19.87
N HIS A 165 -6.60 6.85 -20.01
CA HIS A 165 -5.17 6.99 -19.71
C HIS A 165 -4.26 7.06 -20.93
N ARG A 166 -4.72 6.64 -22.13
CA ARG A 166 -3.89 6.54 -23.34
C ARG A 166 -3.16 7.84 -23.68
N SER A 167 -3.81 8.97 -23.60
CA SER A 167 -3.20 10.26 -23.92
C SER A 167 -2.09 10.63 -22.94
N LEU A 168 -2.33 10.43 -21.63
CA LEU A 168 -1.35 10.68 -20.59
C LEU A 168 -0.15 9.76 -20.72
N TRP A 169 -0.39 8.47 -20.97
CA TRP A 169 0.67 7.49 -21.16
C TRP A 169 1.52 7.81 -22.41
N ASN A 170 0.91 8.17 -23.54
CA ASN A 170 1.64 8.54 -24.76
C ASN A 170 2.59 9.72 -24.50
N ASP A 171 2.10 10.76 -23.83
CA ASP A 171 2.88 11.95 -23.51
C ASP A 171 4.01 11.63 -22.52
N PHE A 172 3.73 10.83 -21.51
CA PHE A 172 4.73 10.43 -20.53
C PHE A 172 5.80 9.50 -21.11
N SER A 173 5.41 8.49 -21.90
CA SER A 173 6.33 7.55 -22.55
C SER A 173 7.25 8.24 -23.57
N ALA A 174 6.72 9.26 -24.28
CA ALA A 174 7.54 10.09 -25.17
C ALA A 174 8.60 10.87 -24.37
N TRP A 175 8.22 11.51 -23.28
CA TRP A 175 9.16 12.23 -22.42
C TRP A 175 10.20 11.29 -21.78
N VAL A 176 9.80 10.10 -21.32
CA VAL A 176 10.74 9.07 -20.81
C VAL A 176 11.80 8.73 -21.84
N THR A 177 11.39 8.57 -23.11
CA THR A 177 12.30 8.31 -24.21
C THR A 177 13.22 9.50 -24.52
N GLU A 178 12.71 10.73 -24.44
CA GLU A 178 13.52 11.97 -24.56
C GLU A 178 14.59 12.08 -23.47
N GLN A 179 14.33 11.53 -22.26
CA GLN A 179 15.32 11.47 -21.18
C GLN A 179 16.36 10.35 -21.37
N GLY A 180 16.25 9.53 -22.42
CA GLY A 180 17.22 8.49 -22.75
C GLY A 180 16.87 7.08 -22.25
N ALA A 181 15.74 6.92 -21.57
CA ALA A 181 15.25 5.61 -21.16
C ALA A 181 14.49 4.91 -22.31
N PRO A 182 14.33 3.58 -22.30
CA PRO A 182 13.46 2.88 -23.22
C PRO A 182 12.01 3.38 -23.15
N PRO A 183 11.19 3.23 -24.23
CA PRO A 183 9.77 3.53 -24.14
C PRO A 183 9.11 2.63 -23.10
N LEU A 184 8.12 3.16 -22.38
CA LEU A 184 7.35 2.40 -21.40
C LEU A 184 6.54 1.28 -22.07
N PRO A 185 6.35 0.11 -21.42
CA PRO A 185 5.42 -0.90 -21.87
C PRO A 185 3.99 -0.33 -21.99
N ASP A 186 3.17 -0.93 -22.85
CA ASP A 186 1.85 -0.39 -23.18
C ASP A 186 0.97 -0.15 -21.94
N LEU A 187 0.55 1.10 -21.76
CA LEU A 187 -0.25 1.56 -20.61
C LEU A 187 0.38 1.29 -19.23
N GLU A 188 1.67 0.96 -19.17
CA GLU A 188 2.45 0.92 -17.92
C GLU A 188 3.14 2.26 -17.70
N PHE A 189 3.23 2.68 -16.44
CA PHE A 189 3.87 3.95 -16.06
C PHE A 189 5.27 3.75 -15.46
N ILE A 190 5.76 2.51 -15.41
CA ILE A 190 7.07 2.15 -14.87
C ILE A 190 7.66 0.97 -15.66
N HIS A 191 8.99 0.89 -15.75
CA HIS A 191 9.69 -0.25 -16.34
C HIS A 191 9.80 -1.43 -15.37
N GLU A 192 9.95 -2.64 -15.92
CA GLU A 192 10.53 -3.74 -15.15
C GLU A 192 12.01 -3.45 -14.86
N GLY A 193 12.49 -3.87 -13.71
CA GLY A 193 13.89 -3.82 -13.34
C GLY A 193 14.67 -5.06 -13.81
N ASP A 194 15.99 -5.02 -13.68
CA ASP A 194 16.86 -6.19 -13.80
C ASP A 194 16.48 -7.27 -12.78
N LEU A 195 15.98 -6.84 -11.63
CA LEU A 195 15.36 -7.62 -10.59
C LEU A 195 14.04 -6.97 -10.18
N ASN A 196 12.99 -7.79 -10.05
CA ASN A 196 11.68 -7.31 -9.63
C ASN A 196 11.23 -8.06 -8.38
N LEU A 197 10.87 -7.32 -7.35
CA LEU A 197 10.41 -7.83 -6.07
C LEU A 197 8.95 -7.40 -5.86
N TYR A 198 8.11 -8.28 -5.33
CA TYR A 198 6.75 -7.88 -5.01
C TYR A 198 6.30 -8.43 -3.66
N VAL A 199 5.52 -7.60 -2.95
CA VAL A 199 5.11 -7.84 -1.56
C VAL A 199 3.68 -8.34 -1.55
N TYR A 200 3.49 -9.67 -1.71
CA TYR A 200 2.17 -10.29 -1.60
C TYR A 200 2.29 -11.79 -1.27
N PRO A 201 1.46 -12.34 -0.35
CA PRO A 201 1.54 -13.74 0.04
C PRO A 201 1.15 -14.70 -1.08
N GLU A 202 1.86 -15.82 -1.20
CA GLU A 202 1.56 -16.84 -2.20
C GLU A 202 0.12 -17.37 -2.10
N SER A 203 -0.39 -17.55 -0.87
CA SER A 203 -1.75 -18.01 -0.61
C SER A 203 -2.83 -17.06 -1.13
N ALA A 204 -2.47 -15.82 -1.46
CA ALA A 204 -3.40 -14.80 -1.95
C ALA A 204 -3.08 -14.33 -3.38
N ASP A 205 -1.95 -14.73 -3.95
CA ASP A 205 -1.52 -14.30 -5.29
C ASP A 205 -2.31 -15.00 -6.41
N TYR A 206 -2.10 -14.57 -7.63
CA TYR A 206 -2.74 -15.03 -8.87
C TYR A 206 -1.78 -15.88 -9.73
N THR A 207 -0.83 -16.60 -9.13
CA THR A 207 0.30 -17.25 -9.81
C THR A 207 -0.09 -18.18 -10.95
N ASP A 208 -1.17 -18.98 -10.81
CA ASP A 208 -1.64 -19.88 -11.84
C ASP A 208 -2.21 -19.14 -13.06
N ALA A 209 -2.81 -17.99 -12.85
CA ALA A 209 -3.40 -17.18 -13.90
C ALA A 209 -2.41 -16.17 -14.50
N ARG A 210 -1.36 -15.80 -13.75
CA ARG A 210 -0.36 -14.81 -14.15
C ARG A 210 1.04 -15.31 -13.75
N PRO A 211 1.65 -16.22 -14.53
CA PRO A 211 3.03 -16.61 -14.33
C PRO A 211 3.96 -15.41 -14.59
N LEU A 212 4.91 -15.20 -13.71
CA LEU A 212 5.94 -14.16 -13.82
C LEU A 212 7.24 -14.74 -14.39
N GLY A 213 8.02 -13.88 -15.04
CA GLY A 213 9.34 -14.24 -15.57
C GLY A 213 10.38 -14.47 -14.46
N PRO A 214 11.58 -14.96 -14.82
CA PRO A 214 12.62 -15.33 -13.85
C PRO A 214 13.20 -14.14 -13.06
N ALA A 215 13.02 -12.92 -13.53
CA ALA A 215 13.46 -11.71 -12.83
C ALA A 215 12.47 -11.28 -11.70
N TRP A 216 11.35 -11.99 -11.52
CA TRP A 216 10.33 -11.67 -10.53
C TRP A 216 10.40 -12.59 -9.30
N HIS A 217 10.48 -12.00 -8.12
CA HIS A 217 10.54 -12.72 -6.86
C HIS A 217 9.52 -12.20 -5.85
N ARG A 218 8.79 -13.13 -5.24
CA ARG A 218 7.81 -12.84 -4.18
C ARG A 218 8.49 -12.70 -2.84
N LEU A 219 8.05 -11.72 -2.06
CA LEU A 219 8.52 -11.48 -0.70
C LEU A 219 7.51 -11.84 0.38
N ASP A 220 6.29 -12.20 0.01
CA ASP A 220 5.11 -12.45 0.85
C ASP A 220 4.70 -11.25 1.71
N SER A 221 5.58 -10.72 2.55
CA SER A 221 5.35 -9.51 3.36
C SER A 221 6.64 -8.73 3.58
N SER A 222 6.50 -7.45 3.94
CA SER A 222 7.62 -6.57 4.26
C SER A 222 7.57 -6.04 5.70
N VAL A 223 7.06 -6.85 6.63
CA VAL A 223 6.94 -6.48 8.05
C VAL A 223 8.29 -6.14 8.63
N ARG A 224 8.51 -4.85 8.92
CA ARG A 224 9.78 -4.36 9.47
C ARG A 224 9.93 -4.75 10.95
N GLU A 225 11.15 -5.08 11.33
CA GLU A 225 11.52 -5.12 12.73
C GLU A 225 11.53 -3.69 13.28
N THR A 226 10.83 -3.45 14.35
CA THR A 226 10.80 -2.15 15.04
C THR A 226 11.14 -2.31 16.51
N GLN A 227 11.84 -1.32 17.07
CA GLN A 227 12.11 -1.25 18.50
C GLN A 227 11.01 -0.48 19.26
N GLU A 228 10.04 0.06 18.53
CA GLU A 228 8.86 0.70 19.13
C GLU A 228 8.17 -0.29 20.07
N LYS A 229 7.78 0.19 21.25
CA LYS A 229 7.04 -0.59 22.23
C LYS A 229 5.59 -0.15 22.20
N PHE A 230 4.70 -1.12 22.30
CA PHE A 230 3.28 -0.85 22.50
C PHE A 230 2.81 -1.59 23.74
N THR A 231 2.13 -0.87 24.61
CA THR A 231 1.47 -1.43 25.79
C THR A 231 -0.01 -1.13 25.67
N LEU A 232 -0.83 -2.18 25.80
CA LEU A 232 -2.28 -2.01 25.74
C LEU A 232 -2.75 -1.07 26.86
N PRO A 233 -3.51 0.00 26.52
CA PRO A 233 -4.05 0.92 27.52
C PRO A 233 -4.90 0.18 28.56
N PRO A 234 -4.81 0.54 29.85
CA PRO A 234 -5.53 -0.16 30.93
C PRO A 234 -7.05 -0.24 30.68
N GLY A 235 -7.66 0.80 30.09
CA GLY A 235 -9.08 0.83 29.74
C GLY A 235 -9.51 -0.20 28.68
N LEU A 236 -8.55 -0.81 27.98
CA LEU A 236 -8.79 -1.88 27.01
C LEU A 236 -8.31 -3.25 27.49
N ALA A 237 -7.95 -3.41 28.78
CA ALA A 237 -7.42 -4.67 29.29
C ALA A 237 -8.48 -5.78 29.35
N GLU A 238 -9.74 -5.43 29.64
CA GLU A 238 -10.86 -6.37 29.80
C GLU A 238 -12.02 -6.06 28.88
N GLY A 239 -12.79 -7.07 28.50
CA GLY A 239 -13.97 -6.95 27.63
C GLY A 239 -14.01 -7.99 26.53
N GLY A 240 -14.82 -7.78 25.49
CA GLY A 240 -14.90 -8.64 24.31
C GLY A 240 -13.60 -8.68 23.49
N ALA A 241 -13.66 -9.15 22.24
CA ALA A 241 -12.51 -9.21 21.37
C ALA A 241 -11.81 -7.86 21.21
N LEU A 242 -10.50 -7.86 21.02
CA LEU A 242 -9.70 -6.68 20.72
C LEU A 242 -9.56 -6.54 19.21
N ILE A 243 -9.97 -5.41 18.65
CA ILE A 243 -10.04 -5.19 17.20
C ILE A 243 -9.22 -3.94 16.84
N TYR A 244 -8.41 -4.04 15.79
CA TYR A 244 -7.69 -2.90 15.23
C TYR A 244 -8.51 -2.26 14.12
N PHE A 245 -8.68 -0.94 14.14
CA PHE A 245 -9.35 -0.18 13.10
C PHE A 245 -8.43 0.90 12.52
N SER A 246 -8.24 0.89 11.21
CA SER A 246 -7.44 1.87 10.48
C SER A 246 -7.90 1.98 9.03
N LEU A 247 -8.15 3.18 8.54
CA LEU A 247 -8.35 3.47 7.12
C LEU A 247 -7.06 3.98 6.44
N GLY A 248 -5.91 3.81 7.09
CA GLY A 248 -4.61 4.30 6.59
C GLY A 248 -4.47 5.82 6.75
N SER A 249 -3.33 6.34 6.32
CA SER A 249 -3.00 7.77 6.46
C SER A 249 -3.87 8.66 5.56
N LEU A 250 -4.21 8.19 4.37
CA LEU A 250 -5.03 8.95 3.42
C LEU A 250 -6.52 8.71 3.64
N GLY A 251 -6.96 7.47 3.77
CA GLY A 251 -8.40 7.16 3.94
C GLY A 251 -9.01 7.72 5.22
N SER A 252 -8.23 7.88 6.29
CA SER A 252 -8.71 8.52 7.54
C SER A 252 -8.89 10.04 7.43
N ALA A 253 -8.50 10.66 6.31
CA ALA A 253 -8.87 12.04 6.00
C ALA A 253 -10.38 12.22 5.69
N ASP A 254 -11.10 11.15 5.35
CA ASP A 254 -12.57 11.15 5.33
C ASP A 254 -13.10 11.03 6.77
N VAL A 255 -13.14 12.15 7.49
CA VAL A 255 -13.54 12.24 8.90
C VAL A 255 -14.99 11.76 9.11
N ASP A 256 -15.88 12.03 8.15
CA ASP A 256 -17.28 11.60 8.25
C ASP A 256 -17.41 10.07 8.17
N LEU A 257 -16.64 9.44 7.32
CA LEU A 257 -16.55 7.97 7.26
C LEU A 257 -15.98 7.41 8.56
N MET A 258 -14.88 7.98 9.07
CA MET A 258 -14.28 7.57 10.34
C MET A 258 -15.29 7.64 11.48
N ARG A 259 -15.98 8.77 11.63
CA ARG A 259 -17.03 8.98 12.66
C ARG A 259 -18.17 7.98 12.51
N ARG A 260 -18.62 7.71 11.28
CA ARG A 260 -19.68 6.74 11.00
C ARG A 260 -19.30 5.33 11.41
N VAL A 261 -18.08 4.87 11.06
CA VAL A 261 -17.59 3.54 11.46
C VAL A 261 -17.48 3.48 12.99
N ILE A 262 -16.84 4.46 13.63
CA ILE A 262 -16.67 4.55 15.09
C ILE A 262 -18.03 4.49 15.80
N ALA A 263 -19.03 5.25 15.34
CA ALA A 263 -20.37 5.25 15.93
C ALA A 263 -21.08 3.88 15.82
N SER A 264 -20.84 3.14 14.74
CA SER A 264 -21.33 1.77 14.60
C SER A 264 -20.63 0.83 15.57
N LEU A 265 -19.28 0.86 15.64
CA LEU A 265 -18.47 0.02 16.49
C LEU A 265 -18.68 0.27 17.98
N ALA A 266 -19.02 1.50 18.37
CA ALA A 266 -19.34 1.88 19.77
C ALA A 266 -20.48 1.05 20.38
N ARG A 267 -21.36 0.48 19.54
CA ARG A 267 -22.54 -0.29 19.95
C ARG A 267 -22.28 -1.79 20.09
N THR A 268 -21.04 -2.20 19.95
CA THR A 268 -20.62 -3.60 20.11
C THR A 268 -19.98 -3.85 21.48
N PRO A 269 -19.93 -5.08 21.98
CA PRO A 269 -19.28 -5.42 23.24
C PRO A 269 -17.75 -5.52 23.12
N HIS A 270 -17.17 -5.16 21.98
CA HIS A 270 -15.75 -5.32 21.68
C HIS A 270 -14.95 -4.05 22.02
N ARG A 271 -13.63 -4.20 22.01
CA ARG A 271 -12.65 -3.15 22.32
C ARG A 271 -11.87 -2.81 21.06
N TYR A 272 -11.55 -1.54 20.85
CA TYR A 272 -10.91 -1.11 19.62
C TYR A 272 -9.66 -0.28 19.87
N ILE A 273 -8.62 -0.59 19.09
CA ILE A 273 -7.47 0.28 18.90
C ILE A 273 -7.67 0.97 17.58
N VAL A 274 -7.72 2.31 17.57
CA VAL A 274 -8.07 3.11 16.40
C VAL A 274 -6.88 3.96 15.96
N SER A 275 -6.37 3.75 14.74
CA SER A 275 -5.47 4.71 14.10
C SER A 275 -6.31 5.84 13.51
N LYS A 276 -6.30 7.00 14.16
CA LYS A 276 -7.18 8.14 13.86
C LYS A 276 -6.73 8.91 12.61
N GLY A 277 -5.43 8.81 12.26
CA GLY A 277 -4.85 9.50 11.11
C GLY A 277 -4.63 11.01 11.33
N PRO A 278 -4.30 11.72 10.26
CA PRO A 278 -3.80 13.10 10.33
C PRO A 278 -4.80 14.13 10.86
N LEU A 279 -6.10 13.84 10.78
CA LEU A 279 -7.16 14.70 11.32
C LEU A 279 -7.68 14.18 12.68
N HIS A 280 -6.79 13.58 13.48
CA HIS A 280 -7.11 12.91 14.73
C HIS A 280 -7.81 13.80 15.76
N GLU A 281 -7.56 15.10 15.76
CA GLU A 281 -8.20 16.06 16.66
C GLU A 281 -9.71 16.18 16.41
N GLU A 282 -10.16 15.89 15.19
CA GLU A 282 -11.57 15.91 14.80
C GLU A 282 -12.32 14.62 15.19
N ILE A 283 -11.61 13.61 15.70
CA ILE A 283 -12.16 12.28 15.97
C ILE A 283 -12.18 12.01 17.48
N GLU A 284 -13.38 12.01 18.05
CA GLU A 284 -13.64 11.59 19.42
C GLU A 284 -13.88 10.08 19.49
N LEU A 285 -13.34 9.43 20.52
CA LEU A 285 -13.48 7.99 20.72
C LEU A 285 -14.38 7.66 21.91
N PRO A 286 -15.33 6.71 21.74
CA PRO A 286 -16.17 6.16 22.82
C PRO A 286 -15.34 5.40 23.87
N PRO A 287 -15.90 5.09 25.06
CA PRO A 287 -15.18 4.44 26.15
C PRO A 287 -14.60 3.05 25.84
N ASN A 288 -15.15 2.32 24.86
CA ASN A 288 -14.64 1.03 24.40
C ASN A 288 -13.52 1.14 23.36
N MET A 289 -13.02 2.36 23.11
CA MET A 289 -12.00 2.64 22.11
C MET A 289 -10.87 3.46 22.70
N TRP A 290 -9.67 3.22 22.15
CA TRP A 290 -8.50 4.07 22.36
C TRP A 290 -7.77 4.22 21.02
N GLY A 291 -7.13 5.36 20.80
CA GLY A 291 -6.38 5.58 19.58
C GLY A 291 -5.58 6.86 19.57
N GLU A 292 -4.62 6.91 18.68
CA GLU A 292 -3.70 8.02 18.43
C GLU A 292 -3.70 8.37 16.93
N GLU A 293 -3.03 9.48 16.57
CA GLU A 293 -2.80 9.88 15.18
C GLU A 293 -2.16 8.76 14.39
N PHE A 294 -0.99 8.29 14.82
CA PHE A 294 -0.26 7.17 14.23
C PHE A 294 0.05 6.12 15.30
N LEU A 295 0.02 4.87 14.92
CA LEU A 295 0.20 3.74 15.81
C LEU A 295 1.26 2.75 15.26
N PRO A 296 2.03 2.09 16.12
CA PRO A 296 2.97 1.04 15.72
C PRO A 296 2.22 -0.22 15.30
N GLN A 297 1.61 -0.22 14.11
CA GLN A 297 0.71 -1.25 13.60
C GLN A 297 1.28 -2.66 13.75
N THR A 298 2.55 -2.87 13.38
CA THR A 298 3.22 -4.18 13.46
C THR A 298 3.42 -4.68 14.91
N ARG A 299 3.26 -3.81 15.91
CA ARG A 299 3.23 -4.20 17.34
C ARG A 299 1.83 -4.44 17.87
N ILE A 300 0.82 -3.88 17.20
CA ILE A 300 -0.59 -4.03 17.57
C ILE A 300 -1.20 -5.27 16.94
N LEU A 301 -0.94 -5.52 15.66
CA LEU A 301 -1.52 -6.64 14.93
C LEU A 301 -1.37 -8.01 15.61
N PRO A 302 -0.22 -8.36 16.25
CA PRO A 302 -0.13 -9.62 17.00
C PRO A 302 -1.14 -9.75 18.15
N LEU A 303 -1.56 -8.62 18.74
CA LEU A 303 -2.40 -8.58 19.95
C LEU A 303 -3.90 -8.62 19.66
N VAL A 304 -4.33 -8.30 18.43
CA VAL A 304 -5.74 -8.19 18.09
C VAL A 304 -6.31 -9.48 17.54
N ASP A 305 -7.64 -9.63 17.63
CA ASP A 305 -8.39 -10.78 17.13
C ASP A 305 -8.86 -10.57 15.68
N LEU A 306 -9.06 -9.32 15.26
CA LEU A 306 -9.63 -8.93 13.97
C LEU A 306 -9.06 -7.56 13.55
N VAL A 307 -8.97 -7.34 12.24
CA VAL A 307 -8.56 -6.06 11.64
C VAL A 307 -9.70 -5.50 10.80
N ILE A 308 -10.05 -4.24 11.00
CA ILE A 308 -10.94 -3.46 10.13
C ILE A 308 -10.06 -2.44 9.41
N THR A 309 -10.02 -2.50 8.07
CA THR A 309 -9.08 -1.72 7.27
C THR A 309 -9.69 -1.27 5.95
N HIS A 310 -9.10 -0.26 5.32
CA HIS A 310 -9.42 0.12 3.93
C HIS A 310 -8.92 -0.89 2.87
N GLY A 311 -8.06 -1.83 3.24
CA GLY A 311 -7.52 -2.82 2.30
C GLY A 311 -6.24 -2.39 1.58
N GLY A 312 -5.54 -1.36 2.05
CA GLY A 312 -4.23 -1.01 1.52
C GLY A 312 -3.24 -2.18 1.67
N ASN A 313 -2.38 -2.37 0.66
CA ASN A 313 -1.56 -3.58 0.54
C ASN A 313 -0.70 -3.87 1.78
N ASN A 314 -0.06 -2.85 2.36
CA ASN A 314 0.75 -3.03 3.55
C ASN A 314 -0.06 -3.60 4.71
N THR A 315 -1.22 -3.01 5.03
CA THR A 315 -2.06 -3.50 6.14
C THR A 315 -2.62 -4.89 5.85
N THR A 316 -2.98 -5.18 4.59
CA THR A 316 -3.49 -6.49 4.17
C THR A 316 -2.41 -7.58 4.34
N THR A 317 -1.21 -7.34 3.82
CA THR A 317 -0.09 -8.29 3.92
C THR A 317 0.43 -8.44 5.35
N GLU A 318 0.44 -7.37 6.15
CA GLU A 318 0.77 -7.42 7.58
C GLU A 318 -0.29 -8.20 8.38
N ALA A 319 -1.59 -8.01 8.10
CA ALA A 319 -2.64 -8.78 8.74
C ALA A 319 -2.50 -10.29 8.44
N LEU A 320 -2.20 -10.68 7.20
CA LEU A 320 -1.91 -12.06 6.82
C LEU A 320 -0.64 -12.59 7.49
N HIS A 321 0.42 -11.78 7.58
CA HIS A 321 1.65 -12.12 8.30
C HIS A 321 1.40 -12.50 9.77
N PHE A 322 0.45 -11.83 10.42
CA PHE A 322 0.04 -12.12 11.80
C PHE A 322 -1.18 -13.04 11.91
N GLY A 323 -1.66 -13.58 10.80
CA GLY A 323 -2.76 -14.53 10.77
C GLY A 323 -4.10 -13.96 11.21
N LYS A 324 -4.40 -12.69 10.84
CA LYS A 324 -5.60 -11.98 11.30
C LYS A 324 -6.67 -11.93 10.21
N PRO A 325 -7.94 -12.28 10.56
CA PRO A 325 -9.07 -12.06 9.66
C PRO A 325 -9.34 -10.56 9.49
N MET A 326 -9.96 -10.19 8.35
CA MET A 326 -10.13 -8.80 7.99
C MET A 326 -11.57 -8.43 7.63
N ILE A 327 -12.01 -7.22 8.00
CA ILE A 327 -13.11 -6.52 7.36
C ILE A 327 -12.52 -5.39 6.54
N LEU A 328 -12.83 -5.37 5.24
CA LEU A 328 -12.23 -4.44 4.29
C LEU A 328 -13.28 -3.44 3.79
N LEU A 329 -12.95 -2.17 3.93
CA LEU A 329 -13.74 -1.00 3.56
C LEU A 329 -12.99 -0.21 2.46
N PRO A 330 -12.89 -0.72 1.21
CA PRO A 330 -12.04 -0.14 0.18
C PRO A 330 -12.57 1.22 -0.29
N LEU A 331 -11.66 2.15 -0.50
CA LEU A 331 -11.96 3.52 -0.92
C LEU A 331 -11.50 3.78 -2.37
N PHE A 332 -10.22 3.47 -2.67
CA PHE A 332 -9.59 3.77 -3.95
C PHE A 332 -8.42 2.84 -4.23
N TRP A 333 -7.87 2.93 -5.43
CA TRP A 333 -6.64 2.25 -5.88
C TRP A 333 -6.74 0.71 -5.74
N ASP A 334 -5.66 0.07 -5.36
CA ASP A 334 -5.55 -1.38 -5.14
C ASP A 334 -6.32 -1.91 -3.92
N GLN A 335 -6.91 -1.01 -3.12
CA GLN A 335 -7.73 -1.40 -1.97
C GLN A 335 -8.95 -2.22 -2.39
N HIS A 336 -9.55 -1.88 -3.55
CA HIS A 336 -10.66 -2.63 -4.12
C HIS A 336 -10.24 -4.05 -4.50
N ASP A 337 -9.05 -4.21 -5.06
CA ASP A 337 -8.49 -5.50 -5.50
C ASP A 337 -8.15 -6.37 -4.29
N ASN A 338 -7.48 -5.80 -3.28
CA ASN A 338 -7.19 -6.48 -2.02
C ASN A 338 -8.46 -6.93 -1.31
N ALA A 339 -9.46 -6.03 -1.21
CA ALA A 339 -10.73 -6.35 -0.55
C ALA A 339 -11.47 -7.48 -1.25
N GLN A 340 -11.51 -7.45 -2.59
CA GLN A 340 -12.12 -8.51 -3.38
C GLN A 340 -11.39 -9.84 -3.22
N ARG A 341 -10.05 -9.80 -3.30
CA ARG A 341 -9.24 -11.02 -3.17
C ARG A 341 -9.38 -11.66 -1.79
N MET A 342 -9.37 -10.88 -0.72
CA MET A 342 -9.57 -11.42 0.64
C MET A 342 -10.97 -12.01 0.82
N ALA A 343 -11.99 -11.41 0.22
CA ALA A 343 -13.35 -11.94 0.26
C ALA A 343 -13.49 -13.26 -0.53
N GLU A 344 -12.88 -13.37 -1.71
CA GLU A 344 -12.87 -14.60 -2.53
C GLU A 344 -12.21 -15.78 -1.83
N LEU A 345 -11.11 -15.52 -1.13
CA LEU A 345 -10.37 -16.53 -0.38
C LEU A 345 -11.04 -16.88 0.97
N GLY A 346 -12.07 -16.15 1.37
CA GLY A 346 -12.68 -16.29 2.67
C GLY A 346 -11.82 -15.80 3.83
N TYR A 347 -10.75 -15.05 3.57
CA TYR A 347 -9.85 -14.49 4.59
C TYR A 347 -10.40 -13.22 5.23
N GLY A 348 -11.46 -12.67 4.66
CA GLY A 348 -12.09 -11.46 5.14
C GLY A 348 -13.49 -11.24 4.55
N VAL A 349 -14.06 -10.09 4.91
CA VAL A 349 -15.36 -9.62 4.43
C VAL A 349 -15.17 -8.24 3.82
N ARG A 350 -15.54 -8.10 2.55
CA ARG A 350 -15.61 -6.80 1.88
C ARG A 350 -16.97 -6.16 2.17
N LEU A 351 -16.98 -4.91 2.63
CA LEU A 351 -18.18 -4.10 2.79
C LEU A 351 -18.01 -2.79 2.02
N ASP A 352 -19.12 -2.26 1.47
CA ASP A 352 -19.14 -0.92 0.90
C ASP A 352 -18.99 0.10 2.05
N PRO A 353 -17.91 0.91 2.07
CA PRO A 353 -17.62 1.81 3.19
C PRO A 353 -18.72 2.86 3.41
N TYR A 354 -19.45 3.22 2.37
CA TYR A 354 -20.47 4.27 2.41
C TYR A 354 -21.90 3.75 2.56
N ARG A 355 -22.14 2.45 2.31
CA ARG A 355 -23.50 1.86 2.24
C ARG A 355 -23.73 0.72 3.23
N PHE A 356 -22.70 0.20 3.92
CA PHE A 356 -22.94 -0.87 4.90
C PHE A 356 -23.92 -0.42 5.99
N THR A 357 -24.72 -1.34 6.49
CA THR A 357 -25.57 -1.16 7.66
C THR A 357 -24.82 -1.65 8.91
N ASP A 358 -25.24 -1.15 10.11
CA ASP A 358 -24.71 -1.67 11.38
C ASP A 358 -24.84 -3.20 11.49
N ALA A 359 -25.99 -3.74 11.05
CA ALA A 359 -26.22 -5.18 11.06
C ALA A 359 -25.21 -5.95 10.20
N GLN A 360 -24.82 -5.40 9.04
CA GLN A 360 -23.80 -6.01 8.19
C GLN A 360 -22.41 -5.97 8.84
N LEU A 361 -22.02 -4.83 9.41
CA LEU A 361 -20.72 -4.68 10.06
C LEU A 361 -20.64 -5.56 11.32
N HIS A 362 -21.64 -5.50 12.20
CA HIS A 362 -21.67 -6.31 13.43
C HIS A 362 -21.77 -7.81 13.11
N GLY A 363 -22.56 -8.19 12.11
CA GLY A 363 -22.65 -9.57 11.65
C GLY A 363 -21.34 -10.09 11.06
N ALA A 364 -20.59 -9.25 10.32
CA ALA A 364 -19.26 -9.58 9.82
C ALA A 364 -18.27 -9.79 10.97
N ILE A 365 -18.27 -8.90 11.96
CA ILE A 365 -17.43 -9.04 13.17
C ILE A 365 -17.71 -10.36 13.87
N GLY A 366 -18.98 -10.65 14.21
CA GLY A 366 -19.36 -11.88 14.89
C GLY A 366 -18.95 -13.12 14.11
N ARG A 367 -19.27 -13.18 12.80
CA ARG A 367 -18.92 -14.31 11.95
C ARG A 367 -17.41 -14.58 11.92
N LEU A 368 -16.57 -13.56 11.73
CA LEU A 368 -15.12 -13.72 11.65
C LEU A 368 -14.49 -14.11 13.00
N LEU A 369 -15.04 -13.58 14.11
CA LEU A 369 -14.56 -13.94 15.46
C LEU A 369 -14.96 -15.35 15.86
N ASP A 370 -16.12 -15.85 15.40
CA ASP A 370 -16.61 -17.19 15.74
C ASP A 370 -16.02 -18.29 14.83
N ASP A 371 -15.46 -17.94 13.67
CA ASP A 371 -14.92 -18.91 12.71
C ASP A 371 -13.56 -19.44 13.14
N THR A 372 -13.59 -20.54 13.89
CA THR A 372 -12.39 -21.24 14.37
C THR A 372 -11.59 -21.89 13.23
N THR A 373 -12.25 -22.29 12.14
CA THR A 373 -11.59 -22.88 10.96
C THR A 373 -10.77 -21.80 10.23
N LEU A 374 -11.37 -20.65 9.97
CA LEU A 374 -10.68 -19.52 9.38
C LEU A 374 -9.47 -19.08 10.24
N ARG A 375 -9.65 -19.00 11.55
CA ARG A 375 -8.56 -18.63 12.46
C ARG A 375 -7.37 -19.58 12.34
N ARG A 376 -7.61 -20.90 12.28
CA ARG A 376 -6.56 -21.90 12.08
C ARG A 376 -5.88 -21.71 10.73
N THR A 377 -6.64 -21.60 9.64
CA THR A 377 -6.11 -21.38 8.28
C THR A 377 -5.23 -20.14 8.22
N LEU A 378 -5.69 -19.00 8.76
CA LEU A 378 -4.89 -17.77 8.76
C LEU A 378 -3.64 -17.86 9.65
N THR A 379 -3.69 -18.62 10.75
CA THR A 379 -2.51 -18.91 11.57
C THR A 379 -1.45 -19.65 10.74
N GLU A 380 -1.83 -20.69 10.02
CA GLU A 380 -0.95 -21.46 9.13
C GLU A 380 -0.39 -20.61 7.99
N VAL A 381 -1.21 -19.74 7.39
CA VAL A 381 -0.76 -18.75 6.39
C VAL A 381 0.28 -17.82 6.98
N GLY A 382 0.02 -17.25 8.16
CA GLY A 382 0.96 -16.35 8.81
C GLY A 382 2.28 -17.02 9.21
N GLU A 383 2.24 -18.28 9.65
CA GLU A 383 3.43 -19.09 9.93
C GLU A 383 4.28 -19.30 8.67
N THR A 384 3.64 -19.65 7.55
CA THR A 384 4.30 -19.81 6.26
C THR A 384 4.98 -18.53 5.79
N ILE A 385 4.28 -17.38 5.87
CA ILE A 385 4.83 -16.08 5.50
C ILE A 385 6.07 -15.76 6.35
N ARG A 386 5.98 -15.90 7.66
CA ARG A 386 7.12 -15.63 8.58
C ARG A 386 8.31 -16.54 8.32
N ALA A 387 8.07 -17.80 8.01
CA ALA A 387 9.14 -18.79 7.74
C ALA A 387 9.95 -18.45 6.48
N ARG A 388 9.36 -17.76 5.48
CA ARG A 388 10.03 -17.40 4.24
C ARG A 388 10.98 -16.20 4.37
N ASN A 389 10.82 -15.38 5.39
CA ASN A 389 11.71 -14.26 5.72
C ASN A 389 12.00 -13.31 4.53
N GLY A 390 10.93 -12.78 3.91
CA GLY A 390 10.99 -12.00 2.67
C GLY A 390 11.99 -10.82 2.68
N LEU A 391 12.19 -10.17 3.84
CA LEU A 391 13.16 -9.06 3.94
C LEU A 391 14.61 -9.52 3.73
N HIS A 392 14.99 -10.68 4.26
CA HIS A 392 16.33 -11.24 4.07
C HIS A 392 16.52 -11.78 2.65
N THR A 393 15.48 -12.44 2.10
CA THR A 393 15.47 -12.86 0.70
C THR A 393 15.65 -11.68 -0.25
N ALA A 394 14.96 -10.56 0.00
CA ALA A 394 15.12 -9.34 -0.79
C ALA A 394 16.58 -8.80 -0.70
N ALA A 395 17.15 -8.76 0.50
CA ALA A 395 18.52 -8.30 0.67
C ALA A 395 19.53 -9.21 -0.07
N ASP A 396 19.37 -10.55 0.01
CA ASP A 396 20.23 -11.51 -0.71
C ASP A 396 20.18 -11.28 -2.23
N LEU A 397 18.97 -11.07 -2.78
CA LEU A 397 18.78 -10.83 -4.22
C LEU A 397 19.35 -9.48 -4.66
N ILE A 398 19.19 -8.42 -3.85
CA ILE A 398 19.77 -7.09 -4.14
C ILE A 398 21.29 -7.14 -4.10
N GLU A 399 21.89 -7.81 -3.12
CA GLU A 399 23.35 -8.01 -3.07
C GLU A 399 23.86 -8.78 -4.28
N GLN A 400 23.15 -9.81 -4.73
CA GLN A 400 23.49 -10.55 -5.94
C GLN A 400 23.41 -9.65 -7.18
N ALA A 401 22.34 -8.85 -7.33
CA ALA A 401 22.20 -7.92 -8.45
C ALA A 401 23.33 -6.87 -8.47
N ALA A 402 23.77 -6.39 -7.32
CA ALA A 402 24.86 -5.41 -7.21
C ALA A 402 26.25 -5.97 -7.55
N THR A 403 26.45 -7.30 -7.52
CA THR A 403 27.74 -7.96 -7.73
C THR A 403 27.87 -8.70 -9.06
N GLY A 404 26.76 -8.89 -9.77
CA GLY A 404 26.65 -9.67 -11.00
C GLY A 404 26.99 -8.96 -12.22
#